data_6a9a5fc25e03d0ee58bb34691dfd509a
#
_entry.id   6a9a5fc25e03d0ee58bb34691dfd509a
#
_cell.length_a   1.000
_cell.length_b   1.000
_cell.length_c   1.000
_cell.angle_alpha   90.00
_cell.angle_beta   90.00
_cell.angle_gamma   90.00
#
_symmetry.space_group_name_H-M   'P 1'
#
loop_
_entity.id
_entity.type
_entity.pdbx_description
1 polymer ?
#
loop_
_entity_poly.entity_id
_entity_poly.type
_entity_poly.pdbx_seq_one_letter_code
_entity_poly.pdbx_strand_id
1 'polypeptide(L)'
;MNNLESWEAVIGLETHVQLNTKSKIFTSASTAFGDAPNTHIDPVVCGLPGTLPVLNETVLEYAVKTSLALNLNVAEHCKFDRKQYFYPDLPKNYQISQFDEPLAENGWLEVEIIEKNKEPYTKKIGIERLHMEEDAGKLVHSGSDRLAGSKYSLVDYNRAGIALCEIVSKPDIRSGKEASEYASEIRRTVRYLGVSDGNMQEGSLRCDVNISVRKGPNAPFGTKVEIKNMNSFSAIQKACDYEIARQIEVYENGGKIFQETRLWDEAKQLTKSMRLKEGSSDYRYFPDPDLGPIEITKAQQEIWFKELPELPPKKRNKYVSQFGLSAYDARVISDEISMANFFEETVANGAEAKLASNWVTSDIVGYLKSNKLSFSELKLSPENLAEMINMISKNIISGKIAKEILPELIQKNISPKKLVEEKGLAMITDSSSILPIIDELINEHPNEVQAFKNGKNKLLGFFVGQLMKRTKGKADPKLANKLLMEKLNS
;
A
#
# COMPACT_ATOMS: atom_id res chain seq x y z
N MET A 1 10.42 -13.45 -32.03
CA MET A 1 10.65 -12.63 -30.83
C MET A 1 10.67 -11.11 -31.07
N ASN A 2 10.14 -10.51 -32.12
CA ASN A 2 10.38 -9.08 -32.43
C ASN A 2 9.15 -8.25 -32.80
N ASN A 3 7.91 -8.68 -32.53
CA ASN A 3 6.72 -7.88 -32.89
C ASN A 3 6.15 -7.03 -31.75
N LEU A 4 6.59 -7.23 -30.51
CA LEU A 4 6.11 -6.44 -29.35
C LEU A 4 6.58 -4.99 -29.36
N GLU A 5 7.75 -4.70 -29.94
CA GLU A 5 8.31 -3.33 -30.01
C GLU A 5 7.53 -2.37 -30.93
N SER A 6 6.67 -2.88 -31.81
CA SER A 6 5.83 -2.05 -32.67
C SER A 6 4.45 -1.71 -32.08
N TRP A 7 4.03 -2.38 -31.00
CA TRP A 7 2.75 -2.19 -30.36
C TRP A 7 2.88 -1.42 -29.05
N GLU A 8 1.97 -0.50 -28.81
CA GLU A 8 1.85 0.26 -27.57
C GLU A 8 0.53 -0.06 -26.88
N ALA A 9 0.57 -0.41 -25.59
CA ALA A 9 -0.61 -0.52 -24.78
C ALA A 9 -1.14 0.87 -24.39
N VAL A 10 -2.46 1.00 -24.33
CA VAL A 10 -3.18 2.19 -23.87
C VAL A 10 -4.16 1.75 -22.79
N ILE A 11 -3.86 2.15 -21.56
CA ILE A 11 -4.58 1.66 -20.37
C ILE A 11 -5.07 2.85 -19.54
N GLY A 12 -6.33 2.76 -19.10
CA GLY A 12 -6.93 3.61 -18.08
C GLY A 12 -7.56 2.75 -16.99
N LEU A 13 -7.62 3.28 -15.78
CA LEU A 13 -8.23 2.63 -14.63
C LEU A 13 -9.43 3.43 -14.13
N GLU A 14 -10.49 2.71 -13.78
CA GLU A 14 -11.58 3.19 -12.95
C GLU A 14 -11.41 2.58 -11.55
N THR A 15 -11.21 3.43 -10.55
CA THR A 15 -10.93 3.00 -9.19
C THR A 15 -12.03 3.48 -8.27
N HIS A 16 -12.76 2.53 -7.66
CA HIS A 16 -13.79 2.82 -6.67
C HIS A 16 -13.21 2.67 -5.27
N VAL A 17 -13.36 3.69 -4.45
CA VAL A 17 -12.89 3.75 -3.06
C VAL A 17 -14.08 3.92 -2.15
N GLN A 18 -14.37 2.92 -1.31
CA GLN A 18 -15.33 3.08 -0.22
C GLN A 18 -14.76 4.01 0.85
N LEU A 19 -15.53 5.01 1.25
CA LEU A 19 -15.15 5.95 2.29
C LEU A 19 -15.48 5.40 3.69
N ASN A 20 -14.53 5.53 4.60
CA ASN A 20 -14.62 5.01 5.97
C ASN A 20 -15.41 5.98 6.88
N THR A 21 -16.67 6.23 6.52
CA THR A 21 -17.59 7.03 7.33
C THR A 21 -18.43 6.12 8.24
N LYS A 22 -18.91 6.66 9.36
CA LYS A 22 -19.72 5.88 10.33
C LYS A 22 -21.15 5.61 9.83
N SER A 23 -21.64 6.46 8.95
CA SER A 23 -22.96 6.34 8.31
C SER A 23 -22.82 6.45 6.79
N LYS A 24 -23.85 5.98 6.10
CA LYS A 24 -23.92 5.95 4.63
C LYS A 24 -23.98 7.35 4.05
N ILE A 25 -23.85 7.44 2.70
CA ILE A 25 -23.76 8.73 2.02
C ILE A 25 -25.02 9.59 2.17
N PHE A 26 -26.22 8.99 2.16
CA PHE A 26 -27.47 9.73 2.17
C PHE A 26 -28.40 9.43 3.33
N THR A 27 -27.90 8.71 4.35
CA THR A 27 -28.72 8.27 5.49
C THR A 27 -27.84 8.00 6.70
N SER A 28 -28.45 7.92 7.89
CA SER A 28 -27.77 7.61 9.15
C SER A 28 -27.50 6.12 9.38
N ALA A 29 -27.93 5.22 8.46
CA ALA A 29 -27.66 3.79 8.57
C ALA A 29 -26.16 3.50 8.67
N SER A 30 -25.79 2.50 9.46
CA SER A 30 -24.40 2.13 9.74
C SER A 30 -23.66 1.61 8.51
N THR A 31 -22.35 1.82 8.46
CA THR A 31 -21.42 1.28 7.47
C THR A 31 -20.58 0.13 8.02
N ALA A 32 -20.84 -0.35 9.25
CA ALA A 32 -20.06 -1.42 9.88
C ALA A 32 -20.01 -2.68 9.00
N PHE A 33 -18.83 -3.32 8.96
CA PHE A 33 -18.60 -4.51 8.15
C PHE A 33 -18.73 -5.78 8.99
N GLY A 34 -19.26 -6.85 8.39
CA GLY A 34 -19.27 -8.18 8.99
C GLY A 34 -20.51 -8.54 9.81
N ASP A 35 -21.45 -7.62 9.95
CA ASP A 35 -22.73 -7.90 10.64
C ASP A 35 -23.68 -8.75 9.79
N ALA A 36 -24.77 -9.25 10.43
CA ALA A 36 -25.76 -10.08 9.76
C ALA A 36 -26.37 -9.35 8.52
N PRO A 37 -26.69 -10.06 7.42
CA PRO A 37 -27.26 -9.44 6.23
C PRO A 37 -28.51 -8.63 6.51
N ASN A 38 -28.66 -7.50 5.84
CA ASN A 38 -29.81 -6.59 5.92
C ASN A 38 -30.11 -6.01 7.32
N THR A 39 -29.06 -5.82 8.15
CA THR A 39 -29.17 -5.15 9.45
C THR A 39 -28.83 -3.67 9.40
N HIS A 40 -28.07 -3.23 8.39
CA HIS A 40 -27.69 -1.82 8.16
C HIS A 40 -28.55 -1.19 7.06
N ILE A 41 -29.85 -1.26 7.24
CA ILE A 41 -30.85 -0.73 6.30
C ILE A 41 -31.80 0.21 7.04
N ASP A 42 -32.35 1.14 6.29
CA ASP A 42 -33.40 2.05 6.72
C ASP A 42 -34.35 2.36 5.55
N PRO A 43 -35.43 3.13 5.74
CA PRO A 43 -36.35 3.45 4.66
C PRO A 43 -35.71 4.14 3.45
N VAL A 44 -34.66 4.96 3.64
CA VAL A 44 -33.93 5.64 2.55
C VAL A 44 -33.14 4.62 1.74
N VAL A 45 -32.35 3.73 2.41
CA VAL A 45 -31.60 2.66 1.73
C VAL A 45 -32.54 1.77 0.91
N CYS A 46 -33.71 1.43 1.49
CA CYS A 46 -34.69 0.58 0.83
C CYS A 46 -35.49 1.29 -0.29
N GLY A 47 -35.34 2.60 -0.46
CA GLY A 47 -36.06 3.38 -1.45
C GLY A 47 -37.56 3.42 -1.22
N LEU A 48 -38.00 3.45 0.05
CA LEU A 48 -39.43 3.49 0.36
C LEU A 48 -40.06 4.83 -0.04
N PRO A 49 -41.30 4.84 -0.50
CA PRO A 49 -42.00 6.08 -0.89
C PRO A 49 -42.02 7.12 0.22
N GLY A 50 -41.70 8.37 -0.13
CA GLY A 50 -41.75 9.50 0.80
C GLY A 50 -40.48 9.73 1.61
N THR A 51 -39.44 8.91 1.42
CA THR A 51 -38.12 9.12 2.06
C THR A 51 -37.25 10.03 1.19
N LEU A 52 -36.46 10.90 1.85
CA LEU A 52 -35.55 11.85 1.19
C LEU A 52 -34.10 11.58 1.61
N PRO A 53 -33.17 11.59 0.64
CA PRO A 53 -31.73 11.49 0.92
C PRO A 53 -31.22 12.78 1.58
N VAL A 54 -30.22 12.64 2.46
CA VAL A 54 -29.49 13.77 3.08
C VAL A 54 -28.00 13.49 3.00
N LEU A 55 -27.25 14.37 2.32
CA LEU A 55 -25.81 14.20 2.14
C LEU A 55 -25.07 14.20 3.48
N ASN A 56 -24.22 13.20 3.68
CA ASN A 56 -23.30 13.14 4.81
C ASN A 56 -22.12 14.09 4.57
N GLU A 57 -21.97 15.10 5.43
CA GLU A 57 -20.91 16.12 5.32
C GLU A 57 -19.49 15.51 5.39
N THR A 58 -19.29 14.45 6.18
CA THR A 58 -18.00 13.76 6.26
C THR A 58 -17.64 13.10 4.91
N VAL A 59 -18.60 12.62 4.14
CA VAL A 59 -18.37 12.09 2.80
C VAL A 59 -17.85 13.18 1.88
N LEU A 60 -18.49 14.36 1.90
CA LEU A 60 -18.03 15.52 1.11
C LEU A 60 -16.60 15.92 1.47
N GLU A 61 -16.32 16.05 2.76
CA GLU A 61 -14.98 16.39 3.25
C GLU A 61 -13.94 15.38 2.77
N TYR A 62 -14.19 14.08 2.92
CA TYR A 62 -13.29 13.01 2.51
C TYR A 62 -13.06 12.99 0.99
N ALA A 63 -14.12 13.19 0.21
CA ALA A 63 -14.03 13.25 -1.23
C ALA A 63 -13.22 14.48 -1.71
N VAL A 64 -13.41 15.64 -1.10
CA VAL A 64 -12.62 16.85 -1.39
C VAL A 64 -11.15 16.65 -1.00
N LYS A 65 -10.86 16.15 0.20
CA LYS A 65 -9.48 15.84 0.63
C LYS A 65 -8.80 14.86 -0.32
N THR A 66 -9.52 13.83 -0.77
CA THR A 66 -9.01 12.87 -1.77
C THR A 66 -8.71 13.56 -3.09
N SER A 67 -9.61 14.43 -3.56
CA SER A 67 -9.42 15.20 -4.80
C SER A 67 -8.19 16.11 -4.72
N LEU A 68 -8.03 16.84 -3.63
CA LEU A 68 -6.88 17.73 -3.40
C LEU A 68 -5.56 16.96 -3.33
N ALA A 69 -5.55 15.78 -2.68
CA ALA A 69 -4.38 14.91 -2.60
C ALA A 69 -3.97 14.32 -3.95
N LEU A 70 -4.92 14.16 -4.86
CA LEU A 70 -4.72 13.70 -6.24
C LEU A 70 -4.52 14.85 -7.24
N ASN A 71 -4.29 16.07 -6.73
CA ASN A 71 -4.05 17.27 -7.54
C ASN A 71 -5.20 17.60 -8.51
N LEU A 72 -6.44 17.21 -8.18
CA LEU A 72 -7.62 17.55 -8.96
C LEU A 72 -8.07 18.99 -8.67
N ASN A 73 -8.68 19.61 -9.68
CA ASN A 73 -9.36 20.89 -9.53
C ASN A 73 -10.75 20.63 -8.95
N VAL A 74 -10.95 20.94 -7.67
CA VAL A 74 -12.24 20.81 -7.01
C VAL A 74 -13.18 21.90 -7.51
N ALA A 75 -14.37 21.51 -7.96
CA ALA A 75 -15.42 22.43 -8.40
C ALA A 75 -15.97 23.24 -7.22
N GLU A 76 -16.31 24.51 -7.45
CA GLU A 76 -17.03 25.33 -6.46
C GLU A 76 -18.53 24.99 -6.43
N HIS A 77 -19.02 24.34 -7.48
CA HIS A 77 -20.38 23.90 -7.64
C HIS A 77 -20.41 22.51 -8.27
N CYS A 78 -21.16 21.59 -7.68
CA CYS A 78 -21.40 20.26 -8.23
C CYS A 78 -22.78 19.75 -7.84
N LYS A 79 -23.28 18.71 -8.49
CA LYS A 79 -24.59 18.14 -8.22
C LYS A 79 -24.60 16.62 -8.26
N PHE A 80 -25.64 16.03 -7.71
CA PHE A 80 -25.94 14.62 -7.90
C PHE A 80 -26.94 14.40 -9.02
N ASP A 81 -26.77 13.29 -9.71
CA ASP A 81 -27.64 12.80 -10.78
C ASP A 81 -28.13 11.39 -10.45
N ARG A 82 -29.28 11.01 -11.01
CA ARG A 82 -29.79 9.65 -10.96
C ARG A 82 -29.32 8.87 -12.18
N LYS A 83 -28.54 7.81 -11.94
CA LYS A 83 -28.11 6.83 -12.95
C LYS A 83 -29.12 5.69 -12.98
N GLN A 84 -29.94 5.65 -14.02
CA GLN A 84 -31.07 4.72 -14.11
C GLN A 84 -30.60 3.35 -14.58
N TYR A 85 -30.73 2.34 -13.74
CA TYR A 85 -30.66 0.94 -14.13
C TYR A 85 -31.35 0.04 -13.12
N PHE A 86 -31.96 -1.06 -13.62
CA PHE A 86 -32.74 -1.96 -12.80
C PHE A 86 -31.95 -3.21 -12.50
N TYR A 87 -31.56 -3.37 -11.24
CA TYR A 87 -30.89 -4.57 -10.78
C TYR A 87 -31.27 -4.87 -9.32
N PRO A 88 -31.31 -6.17 -8.90
CA PRO A 88 -31.80 -6.53 -7.56
C PRO A 88 -31.04 -5.90 -6.39
N ASP A 89 -29.76 -5.52 -6.59
CA ASP A 89 -28.93 -4.88 -5.58
C ASP A 89 -29.10 -3.36 -5.50
N LEU A 90 -29.97 -2.79 -6.32
CA LEU A 90 -30.39 -1.38 -6.29
C LEU A 90 -31.88 -1.26 -5.94
N PRO A 91 -32.23 -1.13 -4.66
CA PRO A 91 -33.63 -1.16 -4.22
C PRO A 91 -34.45 0.03 -4.77
N LYS A 92 -33.80 1.15 -5.04
CA LYS A 92 -34.42 2.36 -5.65
C LYS A 92 -34.61 2.28 -7.16
N ASN A 93 -34.01 1.27 -7.83
CA ASN A 93 -33.90 1.16 -9.29
C ASN A 93 -33.05 2.23 -9.98
N TYR A 94 -32.31 3.02 -9.22
CA TYR A 94 -31.29 3.96 -9.69
C TYR A 94 -30.17 4.07 -8.65
N GLN A 95 -29.01 4.47 -9.10
CA GLN A 95 -27.88 4.85 -8.26
C GLN A 95 -27.76 6.38 -8.26
N ILE A 96 -27.57 6.97 -7.08
CA ILE A 96 -27.22 8.40 -7.00
C ILE A 96 -25.71 8.50 -7.23
N SER A 97 -25.33 9.31 -8.23
CA SER A 97 -23.96 9.49 -8.70
C SER A 97 -23.78 10.93 -9.19
N GLN A 98 -22.67 11.26 -9.85
CA GLN A 98 -22.45 12.55 -10.50
C GLN A 98 -22.06 12.29 -11.96
N PHE A 99 -22.59 13.06 -12.90
CA PHE A 99 -22.37 12.83 -14.34
C PHE A 99 -21.66 14.00 -15.02
N ASP A 100 -22.39 15.09 -15.30
CA ASP A 100 -21.89 16.24 -16.06
C ASP A 100 -21.24 17.33 -15.20
N GLU A 101 -21.52 17.36 -13.90
CA GLU A 101 -20.92 18.28 -12.93
C GLU A 101 -20.30 17.48 -11.76
N PRO A 102 -19.18 16.78 -11.99
CA PRO A 102 -18.54 15.99 -10.97
C PRO A 102 -17.86 16.88 -9.92
N LEU A 103 -17.50 16.29 -8.77
CA LEU A 103 -16.83 16.98 -7.68
C LEU A 103 -15.50 17.60 -8.08
N ALA A 104 -14.70 16.90 -8.88
CA ALA A 104 -13.37 17.38 -9.26
C ALA A 104 -12.87 16.77 -10.56
N GLU A 105 -12.04 17.54 -11.29
CA GLU A 105 -11.52 17.17 -12.60
C GLU A 105 -10.05 17.55 -12.80
N ASN A 106 -9.42 16.94 -13.81
CA ASN A 106 -8.12 17.33 -14.35
C ASN A 106 -6.98 17.31 -13.31
N GLY A 107 -6.86 16.18 -12.60
CA GLY A 107 -5.78 15.91 -11.68
C GLY A 107 -4.66 15.06 -12.25
N TRP A 108 -3.79 14.62 -11.36
CA TRP A 108 -2.69 13.72 -11.69
C TRP A 108 -2.09 13.08 -10.45
N LEU A 109 -1.43 11.94 -10.67
CA LEU A 109 -0.69 11.21 -9.65
C LEU A 109 0.69 10.82 -10.19
N GLU A 110 1.73 11.04 -9.40
CA GLU A 110 3.06 10.49 -9.70
C GLU A 110 3.19 9.09 -9.13
N VAL A 111 3.61 8.16 -9.98
CA VAL A 111 3.89 6.79 -9.61
C VAL A 111 5.34 6.45 -9.87
N GLU A 112 5.97 5.82 -8.90
CA GLU A 112 7.34 5.34 -9.02
C GLU A 112 7.31 3.88 -9.49
N ILE A 113 8.00 3.60 -10.57
CA ILE A 113 8.08 2.27 -11.19
C ILE A 113 9.44 1.67 -10.87
N ILE A 114 9.43 0.61 -10.08
CA ILE A 114 10.63 -0.15 -9.73
C ILE A 114 10.49 -1.55 -10.31
N GLU A 115 11.36 -1.89 -11.25
CA GLU A 115 11.47 -3.21 -11.85
C GLU A 115 12.86 -3.80 -11.61
N LYS A 116 12.91 -5.13 -11.47
CA LYS A 116 14.19 -5.83 -11.29
C LYS A 116 15.09 -5.63 -12.51
N ASN A 117 16.34 -5.22 -12.28
CA ASN A 117 17.35 -4.99 -13.32
C ASN A 117 17.05 -3.83 -14.30
N LYS A 118 16.18 -2.90 -13.92
CA LYS A 118 15.96 -1.64 -14.65
C LYS A 118 16.17 -0.46 -13.71
N GLU A 119 16.56 0.68 -14.25
CA GLU A 119 16.60 1.92 -13.49
C GLU A 119 15.17 2.32 -13.09
N PRO A 120 14.94 2.69 -11.84
CA PRO A 120 13.65 3.22 -11.40
C PRO A 120 13.30 4.50 -12.16
N TYR A 121 12.04 4.67 -12.50
CA TYR A 121 11.55 5.91 -13.10
C TYR A 121 10.24 6.35 -12.48
N THR A 122 9.96 7.65 -12.55
CA THR A 122 8.69 8.24 -12.10
C THR A 122 7.85 8.60 -13.30
N LYS A 123 6.57 8.28 -13.25
CA LYS A 123 5.61 8.60 -14.30
C LYS A 123 4.43 9.38 -13.71
N LYS A 124 4.09 10.49 -14.36
CA LYS A 124 2.89 11.27 -14.09
C LYS A 124 1.73 10.68 -14.89
N ILE A 125 0.69 10.24 -14.21
CA ILE A 125 -0.54 9.69 -14.80
C ILE A 125 -1.65 10.69 -14.54
N GLY A 126 -2.32 11.14 -15.60
CA GLY A 126 -3.46 12.05 -15.51
C GLY A 126 -4.67 11.37 -14.87
N ILE A 127 -5.45 12.15 -14.14
CA ILE A 127 -6.75 11.77 -13.60
C ILE A 127 -7.78 12.67 -14.29
N GLU A 128 -8.77 12.07 -14.91
CA GLU A 128 -9.81 12.80 -15.63
C GLU A 128 -10.77 13.45 -14.64
N ARG A 129 -11.30 12.65 -13.70
CA ARG A 129 -12.25 13.12 -12.69
C ARG A 129 -12.25 12.25 -11.44
N LEU A 130 -12.78 12.83 -10.37
CA LEU A 130 -13.29 12.14 -9.19
C LEU A 130 -14.73 12.58 -8.96
N HIS A 131 -15.62 11.61 -8.79
CA HIS A 131 -17.00 11.88 -8.43
C HIS A 131 -17.47 11.00 -7.28
N MET A 132 -18.50 11.47 -6.59
CA MET A 132 -19.13 10.77 -5.48
C MET A 132 -20.32 9.95 -5.99
N GLU A 133 -20.50 8.76 -5.43
CA GLU A 133 -21.65 7.91 -5.67
C GLU A 133 -21.95 7.00 -4.47
N GLU A 134 -23.11 6.35 -4.51
CA GLU A 134 -23.45 5.31 -3.55
C GLU A 134 -23.10 3.91 -4.07
N ASP A 135 -22.68 2.99 -3.18
CA ASP A 135 -22.46 1.58 -3.55
C ASP A 135 -23.80 0.82 -3.66
N ALA A 136 -23.82 -0.21 -4.48
CA ALA A 136 -24.92 -1.17 -4.59
C ALA A 136 -24.88 -2.21 -3.47
N GLY A 137 -25.97 -2.94 -3.27
CA GLY A 137 -26.01 -4.10 -2.38
C GLY A 137 -25.14 -5.25 -2.86
N LYS A 138 -25.10 -6.33 -2.10
CA LYS A 138 -24.33 -7.54 -2.41
C LYS A 138 -25.28 -8.65 -2.87
N LEU A 139 -24.96 -9.28 -4.01
CA LEU A 139 -25.64 -10.49 -4.48
C LEU A 139 -24.84 -11.73 -4.13
N VAL A 140 -25.49 -12.72 -3.57
CA VAL A 140 -24.92 -14.04 -3.27
C VAL A 140 -25.69 -15.08 -4.05
N HIS A 141 -25.05 -15.71 -5.02
CA HIS A 141 -25.66 -16.71 -5.88
C HIS A 141 -25.58 -18.12 -5.29
N SER A 142 -26.70 -18.86 -5.33
CA SER A 142 -26.78 -20.21 -4.76
C SER A 142 -26.09 -21.22 -5.70
N GLY A 143 -25.07 -21.92 -5.17
CA GLY A 143 -24.39 -23.04 -5.87
C GLY A 143 -23.53 -22.65 -7.07
N SER A 144 -23.32 -21.37 -7.31
CA SER A 144 -22.49 -20.84 -8.42
C SER A 144 -21.99 -19.45 -8.06
N ASP A 145 -20.80 -19.10 -8.53
CA ASP A 145 -20.28 -17.71 -8.41
C ASP A 145 -20.95 -16.72 -9.39
N ARG A 146 -21.88 -17.19 -10.20
CA ARG A 146 -22.55 -16.41 -11.24
C ARG A 146 -24.06 -16.65 -11.23
N LEU A 147 -24.82 -15.67 -11.74
CA LEU A 147 -26.25 -15.79 -11.94
C LEU A 147 -26.60 -16.99 -12.86
N ALA A 148 -25.82 -17.20 -13.92
CA ALA A 148 -25.97 -18.36 -14.79
C ALA A 148 -25.57 -19.64 -14.04
N GLY A 149 -26.53 -20.53 -13.84
CA GLY A 149 -26.40 -21.79 -13.08
C GLY A 149 -26.87 -21.72 -11.63
N SER A 150 -27.25 -20.54 -11.14
CA SER A 150 -27.82 -20.36 -9.81
C SER A 150 -29.35 -20.54 -9.82
N LYS A 151 -29.89 -21.25 -8.82
CA LYS A 151 -31.33 -21.43 -8.67
C LYS A 151 -32.03 -20.20 -8.09
N TYR A 152 -31.32 -19.46 -7.25
CA TYR A 152 -31.78 -18.21 -6.63
C TYR A 152 -30.57 -17.37 -6.20
N SER A 153 -30.80 -16.09 -5.97
CA SER A 153 -29.80 -15.18 -5.43
C SER A 153 -30.36 -14.53 -4.14
N LEU A 154 -29.52 -14.42 -3.14
CA LEU A 154 -29.80 -13.63 -1.95
C LEU A 154 -29.26 -12.23 -2.13
N VAL A 155 -30.00 -11.25 -1.62
CA VAL A 155 -29.62 -9.84 -1.69
C VAL A 155 -29.33 -9.35 -0.27
N ASP A 156 -28.16 -8.76 -0.07
CA ASP A 156 -27.77 -8.10 1.16
C ASP A 156 -27.55 -6.60 0.90
N TYR A 157 -28.40 -5.78 1.51
CA TYR A 157 -28.36 -4.32 1.38
C TYR A 157 -27.48 -3.62 2.41
N ASN A 158 -26.74 -4.34 3.23
CA ASN A 158 -25.81 -3.71 4.19
C ASN A 158 -24.80 -2.79 3.47
N ARG A 159 -24.37 -3.17 2.25
CA ARG A 159 -23.46 -2.36 1.43
C ARG A 159 -24.18 -1.25 0.66
N ALA A 160 -25.45 -1.40 0.33
CA ALA A 160 -26.19 -0.40 -0.44
C ALA A 160 -26.19 0.96 0.26
N GLY A 161 -25.83 2.02 -0.46
CA GLY A 161 -25.72 3.36 0.08
C GLY A 161 -24.42 3.67 0.86
N ILE A 162 -23.44 2.77 0.89
CA ILE A 162 -22.10 3.13 1.36
C ILE A 162 -21.49 4.15 0.38
N ALA A 163 -20.80 5.16 0.91
CA ALA A 163 -20.20 6.21 0.09
C ALA A 163 -19.02 5.68 -0.71
N LEU A 164 -18.99 6.00 -2.00
CA LEU A 164 -17.88 5.74 -2.91
C LEU A 164 -17.34 7.03 -3.50
N CYS A 165 -16.02 7.05 -3.72
CA CYS A 165 -15.37 7.91 -4.70
C CYS A 165 -14.97 7.06 -5.91
N GLU A 166 -15.46 7.39 -7.10
CA GLU A 166 -14.95 6.83 -8.35
C GLU A 166 -13.89 7.77 -8.92
N ILE A 167 -12.68 7.23 -9.13
CA ILE A 167 -11.52 7.94 -9.66
C ILE A 167 -11.20 7.37 -11.03
N VAL A 168 -11.32 8.18 -12.06
CA VAL A 168 -11.10 7.79 -13.45
C VAL A 168 -9.78 8.35 -13.94
N SER A 169 -8.83 7.49 -14.31
CA SER A 169 -7.57 7.92 -14.89
C SER A 169 -7.68 8.26 -16.37
N LYS A 170 -6.79 9.13 -16.86
CA LYS A 170 -6.55 9.26 -18.29
C LYS A 170 -5.84 8.00 -18.84
N PRO A 171 -5.92 7.71 -20.14
CA PRO A 171 -5.32 6.51 -20.74
C PRO A 171 -3.81 6.68 -20.96
N ASP A 172 -3.08 7.07 -19.92
CA ASP A 172 -1.65 7.37 -19.94
C ASP A 172 -0.77 6.17 -19.57
N ILE A 173 -1.36 5.13 -19.04
CA ILE A 173 -0.68 3.92 -18.56
C ILE A 173 -0.29 3.05 -19.77
N ARG A 174 0.92 2.44 -19.76
CA ARG A 174 1.50 1.71 -20.89
C ARG A 174 1.89 0.26 -20.57
N SER A 175 1.79 -0.18 -19.33
CA SER A 175 2.12 -1.54 -18.93
C SER A 175 1.29 -2.01 -17.74
N GLY A 176 1.20 -3.33 -17.54
CA GLY A 176 0.57 -3.90 -16.35
C GLY A 176 1.26 -3.47 -15.06
N LYS A 177 2.59 -3.30 -15.11
CA LYS A 177 3.35 -2.79 -13.95
C LYS A 177 2.92 -1.38 -13.58
N GLU A 178 2.84 -0.46 -14.54
CA GLU A 178 2.37 0.90 -14.30
C GLU A 178 0.92 0.93 -13.77
N ALA A 179 0.03 0.08 -14.30
CA ALA A 179 -1.35 -0.05 -13.83
C ALA A 179 -1.42 -0.49 -12.35
N SER A 180 -0.66 -1.51 -12.00
CA SER A 180 -0.55 -2.01 -10.64
C SER A 180 0.00 -0.95 -9.67
N GLU A 181 1.04 -0.21 -10.08
CA GLU A 181 1.63 0.85 -9.24
C GLU A 181 0.70 2.05 -9.07
N TYR A 182 -0.03 2.43 -10.12
CA TYR A 182 -1.06 3.48 -10.03
C TYR A 182 -2.13 3.11 -8.99
N ALA A 183 -2.72 1.92 -9.11
CA ALA A 183 -3.72 1.45 -8.15
C ALA A 183 -3.16 1.36 -6.72
N SER A 184 -1.92 0.92 -6.58
CA SER A 184 -1.21 0.86 -5.29
C SER A 184 -0.98 2.24 -4.68
N GLU A 185 -0.67 3.27 -5.50
CA GLU A 185 -0.46 4.63 -5.03
C GLU A 185 -1.78 5.32 -4.64
N ILE A 186 -2.88 5.06 -5.36
CA ILE A 186 -4.24 5.47 -4.93
C ILE A 186 -4.53 4.89 -3.53
N ARG A 187 -4.30 3.58 -3.33
CA ARG A 187 -4.49 2.95 -2.02
C ARG A 187 -3.66 3.61 -0.92
N ARG A 188 -2.38 3.87 -1.17
CA ARG A 188 -1.53 4.55 -0.18
C ARG A 188 -2.08 5.93 0.16
N THR A 189 -2.47 6.70 -0.86
CA THR A 189 -3.02 8.05 -0.69
C THR A 189 -4.27 8.03 0.20
N VAL A 190 -5.26 7.19 -0.10
CA VAL A 190 -6.51 7.15 0.68
C VAL A 190 -6.30 6.64 2.11
N ARG A 191 -5.33 5.74 2.33
CA ARG A 191 -4.93 5.29 3.67
C ARG A 191 -4.20 6.39 4.46
N TYR A 192 -3.32 7.15 3.82
CA TYR A 192 -2.66 8.30 4.45
C TYR A 192 -3.64 9.39 4.88
N LEU A 193 -4.67 9.62 4.08
CA LEU A 193 -5.76 10.52 4.40
C LEU A 193 -6.68 9.99 5.51
N GLY A 194 -6.65 8.69 5.81
CA GLY A 194 -7.58 8.04 6.74
C GLY A 194 -9.01 7.94 6.21
N VAL A 195 -9.22 8.20 4.91
CA VAL A 195 -10.56 8.21 4.29
C VAL A 195 -11.03 6.83 3.86
N SER A 196 -10.12 5.86 3.73
CA SER A 196 -10.42 4.46 3.40
C SER A 196 -9.32 3.54 3.92
N ASP A 197 -9.66 2.27 4.19
CA ASP A 197 -8.67 1.23 4.48
C ASP A 197 -8.03 0.66 3.20
N GLY A 198 -8.66 0.88 2.04
CA GLY A 198 -8.17 0.45 0.73
C GLY A 198 -8.02 -1.06 0.59
N ASN A 199 -8.89 -1.85 1.23
CA ASN A 199 -8.83 -3.30 1.22
C ASN A 199 -9.52 -3.88 -0.03
N MET A 200 -8.72 -4.40 -0.97
CA MET A 200 -9.24 -5.01 -2.20
C MET A 200 -9.98 -6.33 -1.94
N GLN A 201 -9.62 -7.08 -0.90
CA GLN A 201 -10.24 -8.38 -0.61
C GLN A 201 -11.65 -8.22 -0.01
N GLU A 202 -11.86 -7.16 0.77
CA GLU A 202 -13.16 -6.81 1.35
C GLU A 202 -13.99 -5.92 0.43
N GLY A 203 -13.38 -5.42 -0.65
CA GLY A 203 -14.04 -4.62 -1.68
C GLY A 203 -14.11 -3.13 -1.39
N SER A 204 -13.39 -2.63 -0.37
CA SER A 204 -13.28 -1.19 -0.11
C SER A 204 -12.40 -0.47 -1.15
N LEU A 205 -11.59 -1.20 -1.90
CA LEU A 205 -10.92 -0.72 -3.11
C LEU A 205 -11.18 -1.69 -4.26
N ARG A 206 -11.75 -1.21 -5.34
CA ARG A 206 -12.01 -1.98 -6.56
C ARG A 206 -11.41 -1.25 -7.75
N CYS A 207 -10.83 -1.99 -8.68
CA CYS A 207 -10.25 -1.43 -9.89
C CYS A 207 -10.77 -2.18 -11.11
N ASP A 208 -11.31 -1.43 -12.06
CA ASP A 208 -11.63 -1.90 -13.40
C ASP A 208 -10.60 -1.32 -14.37
N VAL A 209 -10.13 -2.13 -15.32
CA VAL A 209 -9.11 -1.72 -16.29
C VAL A 209 -9.75 -1.61 -17.67
N ASN A 210 -9.58 -0.46 -18.30
CA ASN A 210 -9.89 -0.24 -19.71
C ASN A 210 -8.59 -0.33 -20.51
N ILE A 211 -8.47 -1.27 -21.44
CA ILE A 211 -7.24 -1.56 -22.15
C ILE A 211 -7.46 -1.73 -23.66
N SER A 212 -6.56 -1.15 -24.45
CA SER A 212 -6.42 -1.38 -25.88
C SER A 212 -4.95 -1.39 -26.29
N VAL A 213 -4.64 -1.81 -27.51
CA VAL A 213 -3.31 -1.73 -28.11
C VAL A 213 -3.37 -0.97 -29.43
N ARG A 214 -2.30 -0.26 -29.78
CA ARG A 214 -2.14 0.48 -31.06
C ARG A 214 -0.75 0.29 -31.65
N LYS A 215 -0.61 0.51 -32.97
CA LYS A 215 0.69 0.46 -33.65
C LYS A 215 1.45 1.78 -33.49
N GLY A 216 2.24 1.87 -32.43
CA GLY A 216 3.06 3.05 -32.11
C GLY A 216 2.26 4.22 -31.51
N PRO A 217 2.97 5.24 -30.97
CA PRO A 217 2.38 6.30 -30.15
C PRO A 217 1.45 7.26 -30.91
N ASN A 218 1.58 7.34 -32.22
CA ASN A 218 0.80 8.27 -33.06
C ASN A 218 -0.42 7.61 -33.75
N ALA A 219 -0.60 6.29 -33.60
CA ALA A 219 -1.77 5.61 -34.15
C ALA A 219 -3.02 5.92 -33.33
N PRO A 220 -4.22 5.90 -33.93
CA PRO A 220 -5.48 5.98 -33.20
C PRO A 220 -5.59 4.89 -32.12
N PHE A 221 -6.35 5.16 -31.08
CA PHE A 221 -6.61 4.14 -30.04
C PHE A 221 -7.32 2.94 -30.65
N GLY A 222 -6.92 1.75 -30.20
CA GLY A 222 -7.60 0.51 -30.55
C GLY A 222 -8.94 0.35 -29.84
N THR A 223 -9.66 -0.73 -30.16
CA THR A 223 -10.91 -1.06 -29.49
C THR A 223 -10.69 -1.39 -28.03
N LYS A 224 -11.38 -0.70 -27.16
CA LYS A 224 -11.28 -0.81 -25.70
C LYS A 224 -11.95 -2.10 -25.21
N VAL A 225 -11.25 -2.82 -24.34
CA VAL A 225 -11.76 -3.95 -23.54
C VAL A 225 -11.73 -3.55 -22.08
N GLU A 226 -12.80 -3.84 -21.37
CA GLU A 226 -12.90 -3.64 -19.92
C GLU A 226 -12.59 -4.95 -19.19
N ILE A 227 -11.66 -4.93 -18.23
CA ILE A 227 -11.33 -6.09 -17.39
C ILE A 227 -11.82 -5.84 -15.98
N LYS A 228 -12.54 -6.82 -15.43
CA LYS A 228 -13.10 -6.78 -14.07
C LYS A 228 -12.61 -7.95 -13.21
N ASN A 229 -12.92 -7.89 -11.92
CA ASN A 229 -12.66 -8.98 -10.95
C ASN A 229 -11.18 -9.17 -10.61
N MET A 230 -10.42 -8.09 -10.54
CA MET A 230 -9.04 -8.11 -10.04
C MET A 230 -9.05 -7.72 -8.57
N ASN A 231 -8.71 -8.64 -7.68
CA ASN A 231 -8.76 -8.47 -6.23
C ASN A 231 -7.38 -8.28 -5.57
N SER A 232 -6.36 -8.02 -6.38
CA SER A 232 -5.01 -7.69 -5.93
C SER A 232 -4.24 -6.89 -6.97
N PHE A 233 -3.23 -6.14 -6.55
CA PHE A 233 -2.35 -5.40 -7.47
C PHE A 233 -1.58 -6.33 -8.42
N SER A 234 -1.19 -7.51 -7.95
CA SER A 234 -0.60 -8.55 -8.80
C SER A 234 -1.57 -9.04 -9.88
N ALA A 235 -2.87 -9.19 -9.53
CA ALA A 235 -3.90 -9.56 -10.49
C ALA A 235 -4.10 -8.47 -11.55
N ILE A 236 -4.07 -7.19 -11.17
CA ILE A 236 -4.14 -6.06 -12.12
C ILE A 236 -2.99 -6.15 -13.13
N GLN A 237 -1.75 -6.29 -12.64
CA GLN A 237 -0.58 -6.42 -13.52
C GLN A 237 -0.72 -7.59 -14.49
N LYS A 238 -0.98 -8.79 -13.97
CA LYS A 238 -1.08 -10.01 -14.78
C LYS A 238 -2.23 -9.98 -15.79
N ALA A 239 -3.38 -9.41 -15.39
CA ALA A 239 -4.53 -9.28 -16.27
C ALA A 239 -4.24 -8.33 -17.43
N CYS A 240 -3.57 -7.20 -17.17
CA CYS A 240 -3.11 -6.29 -18.22
C CYS A 240 -2.10 -6.95 -19.15
N ASP A 241 -1.08 -7.60 -18.59
CA ASP A 241 -0.02 -8.25 -19.39
C ASP A 241 -0.60 -9.35 -20.29
N TYR A 242 -1.53 -10.15 -19.77
CA TYR A 242 -2.25 -11.16 -20.55
C TYR A 242 -3.08 -10.54 -21.68
N GLU A 243 -3.85 -9.51 -21.37
CA GLU A 243 -4.76 -8.90 -22.32
C GLU A 243 -4.02 -8.14 -23.42
N ILE A 244 -2.89 -7.49 -23.12
CA ILE A 244 -2.00 -6.89 -24.11
C ILE A 244 -1.53 -7.97 -25.11
N ALA A 245 -1.00 -9.08 -24.60
CA ALA A 245 -0.53 -10.19 -25.44
C ALA A 245 -1.65 -10.76 -26.30
N ARG A 246 -2.84 -10.99 -25.72
CA ARG A 246 -4.01 -11.50 -26.45
C ARG A 246 -4.46 -10.56 -27.58
N GLN A 247 -4.54 -9.26 -27.31
CA GLN A 247 -5.00 -8.29 -28.32
C GLN A 247 -3.99 -8.18 -29.47
N ILE A 248 -2.70 -8.16 -29.17
CA ILE A 248 -1.64 -8.17 -30.18
C ILE A 248 -1.74 -9.43 -31.06
N GLU A 249 -1.85 -10.62 -30.45
CA GLU A 249 -1.99 -11.88 -31.16
C GLU A 249 -3.21 -11.89 -32.12
N VAL A 250 -4.36 -11.38 -31.66
CA VAL A 250 -5.57 -11.28 -32.49
C VAL A 250 -5.33 -10.38 -33.70
N TYR A 251 -4.71 -9.20 -33.50
CA TYR A 251 -4.45 -8.28 -34.61
C TYR A 251 -3.37 -8.81 -35.58
N GLU A 252 -2.32 -9.45 -35.09
CA GLU A 252 -1.26 -10.03 -35.94
C GLU A 252 -1.79 -11.21 -36.78
N ASN A 253 -2.81 -11.93 -36.30
CA ASN A 253 -3.51 -12.97 -37.05
C ASN A 253 -4.65 -12.43 -37.94
N GLY A 254 -4.75 -11.12 -38.12
CA GLY A 254 -5.78 -10.47 -38.97
C GLY A 254 -7.18 -10.47 -38.38
N GLY A 255 -7.32 -10.79 -37.09
CA GLY A 255 -8.59 -10.75 -36.37
C GLY A 255 -9.00 -9.33 -35.95
N LYS A 256 -10.13 -9.24 -35.27
CA LYS A 256 -10.68 -7.98 -34.74
C LYS A 256 -10.95 -8.11 -33.26
N ILE A 257 -10.69 -7.03 -32.51
CA ILE A 257 -11.11 -6.89 -31.12
C ILE A 257 -12.49 -6.23 -31.09
N PHE A 258 -13.37 -6.75 -30.25
CA PHE A 258 -14.69 -6.20 -30.00
C PHE A 258 -14.72 -5.50 -28.65
N GLN A 259 -15.56 -4.46 -28.53
CA GLN A 259 -15.78 -3.81 -27.24
C GLN A 259 -16.59 -4.74 -26.34
N GLU A 260 -15.93 -5.28 -25.33
CA GLU A 260 -16.49 -6.26 -24.42
C GLU A 260 -16.01 -6.03 -22.98
N THR A 261 -16.74 -6.58 -22.02
CA THR A 261 -16.28 -6.76 -20.65
C THR A 261 -15.74 -8.18 -20.48
N ARG A 262 -14.55 -8.31 -19.90
CA ARG A 262 -13.91 -9.58 -19.60
C ARG A 262 -13.66 -9.70 -18.10
N LEU A 263 -13.71 -10.94 -17.58
CA LEU A 263 -13.35 -11.27 -16.20
C LEU A 263 -11.95 -11.85 -16.13
N TRP A 264 -11.15 -11.36 -15.19
CA TRP A 264 -9.92 -12.05 -14.79
C TRP A 264 -10.23 -13.32 -14.01
N ASP A 265 -9.69 -14.45 -14.46
CA ASP A 265 -9.74 -15.74 -13.79
C ASP A 265 -8.37 -16.02 -13.14
N GLU A 266 -8.27 -15.76 -11.84
CA GLU A 266 -7.00 -15.88 -11.11
C GLU A 266 -6.46 -17.34 -11.12
N ALA A 267 -7.35 -18.34 -11.09
CA ALA A 267 -6.93 -19.74 -11.09
C ALA A 267 -6.33 -20.18 -12.43
N LYS A 268 -6.87 -19.63 -13.54
CA LYS A 268 -6.43 -19.95 -14.90
C LYS A 268 -5.45 -18.96 -15.49
N GLN A 269 -5.22 -17.82 -14.81
CA GLN A 269 -4.34 -16.74 -15.26
C GLN A 269 -4.68 -16.24 -16.68
N LEU A 270 -5.98 -16.03 -16.96
CA LEU A 270 -6.48 -15.54 -18.25
C LEU A 270 -7.75 -14.69 -18.08
N THR A 271 -8.08 -13.91 -19.10
CA THR A 271 -9.34 -13.17 -19.17
C THR A 271 -10.39 -13.99 -19.91
N LYS A 272 -11.66 -13.95 -19.45
CA LYS A 272 -12.81 -14.60 -20.10
C LYS A 272 -13.85 -13.57 -20.49
N SER A 273 -14.40 -13.64 -21.70
CA SER A 273 -15.53 -12.80 -22.12
C SER A 273 -16.74 -13.02 -21.21
N MET A 274 -17.36 -11.92 -20.76
CA MET A 274 -18.62 -11.96 -20.02
C MET A 274 -19.81 -11.66 -20.93
N ARG A 275 -19.75 -10.54 -21.62
CA ARG A 275 -20.77 -10.10 -22.56
C ARG A 275 -20.17 -9.12 -23.57
N LEU A 276 -20.69 -9.15 -24.78
CA LEU A 276 -20.45 -8.09 -25.75
C LEU A 276 -21.26 -6.85 -25.35
N LYS A 277 -20.64 -5.66 -25.43
CA LYS A 277 -21.36 -4.41 -25.27
C LYS A 277 -21.99 -4.04 -26.62
N GLU A 278 -23.26 -4.40 -26.82
CA GLU A 278 -24.05 -3.93 -27.95
C GLU A 278 -24.56 -2.52 -27.65
N GLY A 279 -23.74 -1.52 -27.91
CA GLY A 279 -24.04 -0.09 -27.67
C GLY A 279 -23.68 0.41 -26.26
N SER A 280 -23.65 1.73 -26.09
CA SER A 280 -23.53 2.35 -24.77
C SER A 280 -24.84 2.15 -23.99
N SER A 281 -24.77 1.66 -22.77
CA SER A 281 -25.95 1.62 -21.88
C SER A 281 -26.44 3.06 -21.68
N ASP A 282 -27.65 3.36 -22.13
CA ASP A 282 -28.28 4.65 -21.85
C ASP A 282 -28.82 4.63 -20.42
N TYR A 283 -28.08 5.24 -19.50
CA TYR A 283 -28.49 5.34 -18.10
C TYR A 283 -29.48 6.47 -17.84
N ARG A 284 -29.86 7.25 -18.86
CA ARG A 284 -30.85 8.32 -18.75
C ARG A 284 -30.62 9.20 -17.53
N TYR A 285 -29.37 9.70 -17.38
CA TYR A 285 -29.03 10.59 -16.29
C TYR A 285 -29.92 11.83 -16.28
N PHE A 286 -30.34 12.22 -15.08
CA PHE A 286 -30.94 13.53 -14.82
C PHE A 286 -30.64 13.96 -13.37
N PRO A 287 -30.64 15.29 -13.08
CA PRO A 287 -30.37 15.80 -11.75
C PRO A 287 -31.30 15.16 -10.70
N ASP A 288 -30.75 14.76 -9.54
CA ASP A 288 -31.57 14.24 -8.46
C ASP A 288 -32.43 15.36 -7.88
N PRO A 289 -33.78 15.25 -7.93
CA PRO A 289 -34.66 16.33 -7.49
C PRO A 289 -34.73 16.50 -5.98
N ASP A 290 -34.25 15.49 -5.22
CA ASP A 290 -34.29 15.48 -3.75
C ASP A 290 -32.98 15.99 -3.12
N LEU A 291 -31.92 16.17 -3.94
CA LEU A 291 -30.63 16.69 -3.51
C LEU A 291 -30.33 18.02 -4.19
N GLY A 292 -30.21 19.09 -3.38
CA GLY A 292 -29.78 20.38 -3.90
C GLY A 292 -28.33 20.37 -4.40
N PRO A 293 -27.94 21.39 -5.18
CA PRO A 293 -26.55 21.57 -5.59
C PRO A 293 -25.63 21.73 -4.38
N ILE A 294 -24.38 21.33 -4.54
CA ILE A 294 -23.35 21.40 -3.50
C ILE A 294 -22.45 22.58 -3.82
N GLU A 295 -22.33 23.49 -2.87
CA GLU A 295 -21.43 24.64 -2.96
C GLU A 295 -20.19 24.40 -2.08
N ILE A 296 -18.99 24.52 -2.67
CA ILE A 296 -17.71 24.31 -1.97
C ILE A 296 -16.83 25.54 -2.18
N THR A 297 -16.79 26.41 -1.22
CA THR A 297 -16.03 27.66 -1.31
C THR A 297 -14.52 27.40 -1.37
N LYS A 298 -13.76 28.30 -2.01
CA LYS A 298 -12.29 28.24 -2.01
C LYS A 298 -11.71 28.25 -0.59
N ALA A 299 -12.34 28.98 0.32
CA ALA A 299 -11.92 29.03 1.72
C ALA A 299 -12.02 27.66 2.40
N GLN A 300 -13.09 26.91 2.15
CA GLN A 300 -13.23 25.54 2.64
C GLN A 300 -12.19 24.61 2.03
N GLN A 301 -11.95 24.70 0.70
CA GLN A 301 -10.92 23.93 0.02
C GLN A 301 -9.53 24.19 0.61
N GLU A 302 -9.19 25.46 0.92
CA GLU A 302 -7.92 25.83 1.55
C GLU A 302 -7.76 25.28 2.98
N ILE A 303 -8.84 25.24 3.76
CA ILE A 303 -8.83 24.66 5.10
C ILE A 303 -8.50 23.16 4.98
N TRP A 304 -9.24 22.41 4.17
CA TRP A 304 -9.04 20.99 3.99
C TRP A 304 -7.68 20.65 3.35
N PHE A 305 -7.17 21.52 2.46
CA PHE A 305 -5.83 21.36 1.91
C PHE A 305 -4.73 21.45 2.97
N LYS A 306 -4.86 22.37 3.93
CA LYS A 306 -3.90 22.52 5.03
C LYS A 306 -3.91 21.35 6.03
N GLU A 307 -5.02 20.63 6.09
CA GLU A 307 -5.16 19.45 6.95
C GLU A 307 -4.57 18.18 6.33
N LEU A 308 -4.19 18.23 5.04
CA LEU A 308 -3.60 17.03 4.38
C LEU A 308 -2.27 16.68 5.04
N PRO A 309 -2.04 15.39 5.34
CA PRO A 309 -0.74 14.92 5.78
C PRO A 309 0.31 15.01 4.66
N GLU A 310 1.58 14.94 5.00
CA GLU A 310 2.62 14.77 3.98
C GLU A 310 2.43 13.44 3.25
N LEU A 311 2.12 13.50 1.95
CA LEU A 311 1.74 12.35 1.13
C LEU A 311 2.94 11.43 0.79
N PRO A 312 2.71 10.14 0.47
CA PRO A 312 3.77 9.17 0.24
C PRO A 312 4.84 9.59 -0.78
N PRO A 313 4.53 10.16 -1.95
CA PRO A 313 5.57 10.60 -2.89
C PRO A 313 6.50 11.65 -2.30
N LYS A 314 5.97 12.61 -1.54
CA LYS A 314 6.77 13.65 -0.89
C LYS A 314 7.67 13.09 0.21
N LYS A 315 7.14 12.15 1.02
CA LYS A 315 7.93 11.42 2.03
C LYS A 315 9.07 10.63 1.38
N ARG A 316 8.81 9.87 0.28
CA ARG A 316 9.85 9.13 -0.44
C ARG A 316 10.96 10.05 -0.93
N ASN A 317 10.61 11.16 -1.56
CA ASN A 317 11.58 12.15 -2.02
C ASN A 317 12.44 12.69 -0.87
N LYS A 318 11.82 13.01 0.27
CA LYS A 318 12.51 13.43 1.50
C LYS A 318 13.47 12.34 2.01
N TYR A 319 13.04 11.09 2.06
CA TYR A 319 13.85 9.97 2.56
C TYR A 319 15.08 9.71 1.70
N VAL A 320 14.92 9.78 0.38
CA VAL A 320 16.06 9.65 -0.54
C VAL A 320 16.99 10.86 -0.47
N SER A 321 16.44 12.08 -0.58
CA SER A 321 17.26 13.30 -0.73
C SER A 321 17.88 13.78 0.58
N GLN A 322 17.18 13.68 1.71
CA GLN A 322 17.63 14.22 2.99
C GLN A 322 18.23 13.14 3.91
N PHE A 323 17.69 11.92 3.88
CA PHE A 323 18.16 10.84 4.75
C PHE A 323 19.07 9.84 4.05
N GLY A 324 19.30 9.97 2.72
CA GLY A 324 20.20 9.13 1.95
C GLY A 324 19.78 7.67 1.85
N LEU A 325 18.47 7.39 1.98
CA LEU A 325 17.93 6.05 1.82
C LEU A 325 17.88 5.63 0.35
N SER A 326 17.88 4.31 0.10
CA SER A 326 17.55 3.79 -1.22
C SER A 326 16.09 4.07 -1.59
N ALA A 327 15.77 4.17 -2.89
CA ALA A 327 14.39 4.29 -3.35
C ALA A 327 13.51 3.13 -2.84
N TYR A 328 14.09 1.92 -2.77
CA TYR A 328 13.40 0.75 -2.23
C TYR A 328 13.03 0.92 -0.74
N ASP A 329 14.00 1.31 0.10
CA ASP A 329 13.76 1.50 1.55
C ASP A 329 12.78 2.64 1.81
N ALA A 330 12.93 3.75 1.07
CA ALA A 330 12.01 4.88 1.13
C ALA A 330 10.57 4.47 0.80
N ARG A 331 10.40 3.61 -0.21
CA ARG A 331 9.10 3.06 -0.60
C ARG A 331 8.51 2.16 0.47
N VAL A 332 9.30 1.22 1.02
CA VAL A 332 8.84 0.30 2.07
C VAL A 332 8.38 1.06 3.30
N ILE A 333 9.16 2.04 3.77
CA ILE A 333 8.81 2.85 4.96
C ILE A 333 7.57 3.70 4.69
N SER A 334 7.41 4.26 3.50
CA SER A 334 6.26 5.09 3.15
C SER A 334 5.01 4.31 2.73
N ASP A 335 5.01 2.98 2.81
CA ASP A 335 3.83 2.18 2.45
C ASP A 335 2.68 2.36 3.45
N GLU A 336 3.02 2.58 4.73
CA GLU A 336 2.05 2.85 5.81
C GLU A 336 2.41 4.10 6.60
N ILE A 337 1.43 4.95 6.88
CA ILE A 337 1.64 6.21 7.62
C ILE A 337 2.20 5.98 9.02
N SER A 338 1.77 4.94 9.71
CA SER A 338 2.25 4.58 11.05
C SER A 338 3.75 4.22 11.03
N MET A 339 4.20 3.47 10.04
CA MET A 339 5.61 3.13 9.85
C MET A 339 6.43 4.36 9.49
N ALA A 340 5.93 5.20 8.58
CA ALA A 340 6.59 6.42 8.18
C ALA A 340 6.79 7.40 9.35
N ASN A 341 5.75 7.63 10.14
CA ASN A 341 5.82 8.49 11.32
C ASN A 341 6.78 7.94 12.37
N PHE A 342 6.69 6.64 12.67
CA PHE A 342 7.60 5.99 13.61
C PHE A 342 9.08 6.11 13.19
N PHE A 343 9.36 5.92 11.90
CA PHE A 343 10.71 6.11 11.35
C PHE A 343 11.17 7.56 11.49
N GLU A 344 10.35 8.54 11.10
CA GLU A 344 10.67 9.96 11.19
C GLU A 344 10.93 10.40 12.64
N GLU A 345 10.09 9.98 13.57
CA GLU A 345 10.26 10.24 15.00
C GLU A 345 11.53 9.58 15.56
N THR A 346 11.86 8.35 15.13
CA THR A 346 13.11 7.68 15.53
C THR A 346 14.33 8.47 15.08
N VAL A 347 14.32 8.98 13.83
CA VAL A 347 15.40 9.83 13.31
C VAL A 347 15.44 11.18 14.04
N ALA A 348 14.31 11.80 14.33
CA ALA A 348 14.22 13.06 15.09
C ALA A 348 14.76 12.91 16.52
N ASN A 349 14.67 11.73 17.13
CA ASN A 349 15.29 11.39 18.42
C ASN A 349 16.80 11.05 18.33
N GLY A 350 17.43 11.35 17.18
CA GLY A 350 18.88 11.30 17.00
C GLY A 350 19.44 9.96 16.53
N ALA A 351 18.61 9.05 16.02
CA ALA A 351 19.09 7.83 15.36
C ALA A 351 19.60 8.16 13.95
N GLU A 352 20.67 7.47 13.52
CA GLU A 352 21.11 7.50 12.12
C GLU A 352 20.01 6.91 11.21
N ALA A 353 19.60 7.67 10.19
CA ALA A 353 18.45 7.31 9.34
C ALA A 353 18.59 5.93 8.66
N LYS A 354 19.80 5.61 8.17
CA LYS A 354 20.05 4.33 7.49
C LYS A 354 19.95 3.13 8.46
N LEU A 355 20.45 3.29 9.67
CA LEU A 355 20.32 2.25 10.71
C LEU A 355 18.86 2.13 11.16
N ALA A 356 18.18 3.26 11.39
CA ALA A 356 16.74 3.26 11.73
C ALA A 356 15.90 2.56 10.65
N SER A 357 16.15 2.86 9.37
CA SER A 357 15.52 2.20 8.24
C SER A 357 15.69 0.68 8.29
N ASN A 358 16.92 0.19 8.48
CA ASN A 358 17.22 -1.23 8.55
C ASN A 358 16.48 -1.93 9.70
N TRP A 359 16.46 -1.33 10.90
CA TRP A 359 15.75 -1.89 12.04
C TRP A 359 14.23 -1.92 11.84
N VAL A 360 13.66 -0.85 11.28
CA VAL A 360 12.22 -0.75 11.02
C VAL A 360 11.80 -1.76 9.95
N THR A 361 12.48 -1.80 8.81
CA THR A 361 12.06 -2.60 7.65
C THR A 361 12.38 -4.10 7.78
N SER A 362 13.36 -4.47 8.60
CA SER A 362 13.77 -5.85 8.77
C SER A 362 13.31 -6.44 10.10
N ASP A 363 13.89 -5.99 11.20
CA ASP A 363 13.74 -6.65 12.49
C ASP A 363 12.36 -6.38 13.13
N ILE A 364 11.87 -5.13 13.09
CA ILE A 364 10.55 -4.78 13.63
C ILE A 364 9.45 -5.38 12.77
N VAL A 365 9.50 -5.18 11.44
CA VAL A 365 8.51 -5.77 10.52
C VAL A 365 8.52 -7.30 10.60
N GLY A 366 9.71 -7.93 10.74
CA GLY A 366 9.85 -9.37 10.96
C GLY A 366 9.16 -9.84 12.23
N TYR A 367 9.35 -9.11 13.35
CA TYR A 367 8.68 -9.39 14.61
C TYR A 367 7.16 -9.27 14.50
N LEU A 368 6.66 -8.17 13.92
CA LEU A 368 5.23 -7.93 13.74
C LEU A 368 4.57 -9.03 12.90
N LYS A 369 5.17 -9.41 11.77
CA LYS A 369 4.67 -10.51 10.92
C LYS A 369 4.61 -11.84 11.67
N SER A 370 5.65 -12.17 12.44
CA SER A 370 5.70 -13.41 13.21
C SER A 370 4.63 -13.48 14.29
N ASN A 371 4.20 -12.33 14.82
CA ASN A 371 3.19 -12.22 15.85
C ASN A 371 1.80 -11.83 15.30
N LYS A 372 1.61 -11.72 13.98
CA LYS A 372 0.38 -11.31 13.31
C LYS A 372 -0.15 -9.94 13.78
N LEU A 373 0.76 -9.02 14.03
CA LEU A 373 0.49 -7.65 14.44
C LEU A 373 0.66 -6.69 13.26
N SER A 374 -0.15 -5.65 13.23
CA SER A 374 0.02 -4.49 12.34
C SER A 374 1.05 -3.51 12.93
N PHE A 375 1.56 -2.59 12.11
CA PHE A 375 2.51 -1.58 12.59
C PHE A 375 1.87 -0.60 13.58
N SER A 376 0.57 -0.34 13.48
CA SER A 376 -0.19 0.49 14.42
C SER A 376 -0.32 -0.12 15.84
N GLU A 377 -0.07 -1.44 15.98
CA GLU A 377 -0.11 -2.14 17.27
C GLU A 377 1.29 -2.24 17.92
N LEU A 378 2.33 -1.67 17.28
CA LEU A 378 3.67 -1.64 17.83
C LEU A 378 3.71 -0.83 19.14
N LYS A 379 4.13 -1.49 20.21
CA LYS A 379 4.23 -0.84 21.53
C LYS A 379 5.56 -0.12 21.76
N LEU A 380 6.63 -0.51 21.05
CA LEU A 380 7.93 0.15 21.12
C LEU A 380 7.82 1.62 20.73
N SER A 381 8.34 2.51 21.56
CA SER A 381 8.38 3.93 21.22
C SER A 381 9.57 4.28 20.30
N PRO A 382 9.42 5.34 19.46
CA PRO A 382 10.52 5.82 18.62
C PRO A 382 11.77 6.22 19.41
N GLU A 383 11.60 6.79 20.61
CA GLU A 383 12.69 7.19 21.50
C GLU A 383 13.52 5.98 21.95
N ASN A 384 12.84 4.88 22.33
CA ASN A 384 13.50 3.66 22.75
C ASN A 384 14.24 2.98 21.60
N LEU A 385 13.69 3.00 20.38
CA LEU A 385 14.42 2.52 19.22
C LEU A 385 15.65 3.40 18.94
N ALA A 386 15.52 4.71 19.01
CA ALA A 386 16.62 5.64 18.82
C ALA A 386 17.72 5.45 19.89
N GLU A 387 17.36 5.26 21.16
CA GLU A 387 18.30 4.97 22.23
C GLU A 387 19.08 3.68 21.92
N MET A 388 18.39 2.60 21.52
CA MET A 388 19.01 1.32 21.16
C MET A 388 19.99 1.48 19.98
N ILE A 389 19.61 2.18 18.93
CA ILE A 389 20.45 2.43 17.75
C ILE A 389 21.69 3.24 18.16
N ASN A 390 21.52 4.27 18.98
CA ASN A 390 22.61 5.09 19.49
C ASN A 390 23.57 4.31 20.37
N MET A 391 23.08 3.33 21.16
CA MET A 391 23.92 2.42 21.93
C MET A 391 24.77 1.51 21.03
N ILE A 392 24.22 1.06 19.90
CA ILE A 392 24.97 0.29 18.89
C ILE A 392 26.06 1.17 18.25
N SER A 393 25.71 2.37 17.81
CA SER A 393 26.64 3.32 17.18
C SER A 393 27.80 3.72 18.09
N LYS A 394 27.54 3.78 19.43
CA LYS A 394 28.55 4.06 20.46
C LYS A 394 29.30 2.81 20.98
N ASN A 395 29.10 1.65 20.38
CA ASN A 395 29.64 0.36 20.80
C ASN A 395 29.33 0.00 22.28
N ILE A 396 28.22 0.47 22.83
CA ILE A 396 27.74 0.09 24.17
C ILE A 396 27.15 -1.32 24.12
N ILE A 397 26.47 -1.66 23.04
CA ILE A 397 25.95 -3.00 22.72
C ILE A 397 26.30 -3.39 21.30
N SER A 398 26.39 -4.68 21.03
CA SER A 398 26.50 -5.19 19.65
C SER A 398 25.13 -5.32 19.00
N GLY A 399 25.10 -5.32 17.65
CA GLY A 399 23.87 -5.60 16.91
C GLY A 399 23.21 -6.95 17.27
N LYS A 400 24.01 -7.94 17.68
CA LYS A 400 23.51 -9.24 18.17
C LYS A 400 22.76 -9.08 19.50
N ILE A 401 23.32 -8.33 20.44
CA ILE A 401 22.67 -8.03 21.73
C ILE A 401 21.38 -7.24 21.49
N ALA A 402 21.41 -6.24 20.59
CA ALA A 402 20.23 -5.46 20.24
C ALA A 402 19.09 -6.34 19.70
N LYS A 403 19.40 -7.32 18.84
CA LYS A 403 18.39 -8.28 18.34
C LYS A 403 17.85 -9.19 19.44
N GLU A 404 18.66 -9.56 20.41
CA GLU A 404 18.26 -10.37 21.56
C GLU A 404 17.27 -9.64 22.47
N ILE A 405 17.49 -8.33 22.72
CA ILE A 405 16.63 -7.52 23.60
C ILE A 405 15.40 -6.95 22.91
N LEU A 406 15.40 -6.83 21.57
CA LEU A 406 14.33 -6.19 20.81
C LEU A 406 12.92 -6.74 21.11
N PRO A 407 12.68 -8.06 21.18
CA PRO A 407 11.36 -8.59 21.52
C PRO A 407 10.83 -8.09 22.87
N GLU A 408 11.69 -7.99 23.86
CA GLU A 408 11.32 -7.51 25.19
C GLU A 408 11.08 -5.99 25.21
N LEU A 409 11.88 -5.24 24.44
CA LEU A 409 11.65 -3.80 24.24
C LEU A 409 10.31 -3.54 23.58
N ILE A 410 9.94 -4.33 22.55
CA ILE A 410 8.64 -4.20 21.88
C ILE A 410 7.50 -4.52 22.84
N GLN A 411 7.63 -5.56 23.65
CA GLN A 411 6.54 -5.98 24.55
C GLN A 411 6.32 -5.02 25.71
N LYS A 412 7.41 -4.52 26.31
CA LYS A 412 7.37 -3.77 27.58
C LYS A 412 7.53 -2.26 27.40
N ASN A 413 8.02 -1.81 26.26
CA ASN A 413 8.37 -0.40 25.97
C ASN A 413 9.22 0.25 27.06
N ILE A 414 10.29 -0.43 27.49
CA ILE A 414 11.23 0.05 28.51
C ILE A 414 12.48 0.63 27.87
N SER A 415 13.22 1.47 28.62
CA SER A 415 14.49 2.00 28.13
C SER A 415 15.50 0.89 27.84
N PRO A 416 16.08 0.84 26.63
CA PRO A 416 17.14 -0.09 26.27
C PRO A 416 18.33 -0.05 27.22
N LYS A 417 18.73 1.14 27.67
CA LYS A 417 19.81 1.33 28.61
C LYS A 417 19.54 0.61 29.95
N LYS A 418 18.35 0.80 30.52
CA LYS A 418 17.96 0.10 31.76
C LYS A 418 17.98 -1.42 31.58
N LEU A 419 17.42 -1.91 30.48
CA LEU A 419 17.38 -3.35 30.20
C LEU A 419 18.79 -3.94 30.05
N VAL A 420 19.70 -3.23 29.39
CA VAL A 420 21.09 -3.64 29.21
C VAL A 420 21.84 -3.63 30.55
N GLU A 421 21.62 -2.64 31.40
CA GLU A 421 22.20 -2.56 32.74
C GLU A 421 21.68 -3.68 33.63
N GLU A 422 20.39 -3.92 33.72
CA GLU A 422 19.77 -4.99 34.52
C GLU A 422 20.25 -6.39 34.13
N LYS A 423 20.43 -6.63 32.81
CA LYS A 423 20.90 -7.91 32.29
C LYS A 423 22.45 -8.01 32.21
N GLY A 424 23.14 -6.94 32.53
CA GLY A 424 24.60 -6.88 32.43
C GLY A 424 25.13 -7.17 31.03
N LEU A 425 24.43 -6.64 29.95
CA LEU A 425 24.73 -6.93 28.56
C LEU A 425 25.64 -5.90 27.88
N ALA A 426 26.15 -4.92 28.61
CA ALA A 426 27.07 -3.93 28.07
C ALA A 426 28.34 -4.60 27.51
N MET A 427 28.83 -4.04 26.38
CA MET A 427 30.07 -4.53 25.76
C MET A 427 31.28 -4.26 26.66
N ILE A 428 32.21 -5.21 26.69
CA ILE A 428 33.49 -5.08 27.35
C ILE A 428 34.45 -4.38 26.38
N THR A 429 34.67 -3.09 26.61
CA THR A 429 35.54 -2.24 25.76
C THR A 429 36.91 -1.98 26.46
N ASP A 430 37.10 -2.50 27.66
CA ASP A 430 38.31 -2.36 28.42
C ASP A 430 39.27 -3.53 28.18
N SER A 431 40.51 -3.21 27.78
CA SER A 431 41.54 -4.19 27.49
C SER A 431 41.91 -5.02 28.73
N SER A 432 41.86 -4.44 29.93
CA SER A 432 42.23 -5.11 31.19
C SER A 432 41.27 -6.26 31.52
N SER A 433 40.00 -6.14 31.10
CA SER A 433 38.99 -7.18 31.30
C SER A 433 39.06 -8.31 30.25
N ILE A 434 39.61 -8.03 29.08
CA ILE A 434 39.69 -9.00 27.97
C ILE A 434 40.98 -9.79 27.98
N LEU A 435 42.10 -9.17 28.37
CA LEU A 435 43.43 -9.78 28.36
C LEU A 435 43.52 -11.07 29.17
N PRO A 436 42.99 -11.18 30.42
CA PRO A 436 43.03 -12.40 31.17
C PRO A 436 42.36 -13.58 30.47
N ILE A 437 41.20 -13.30 29.81
CA ILE A 437 40.44 -14.31 29.07
C ILE A 437 41.22 -14.78 27.83
N ILE A 438 41.93 -13.86 27.16
CA ILE A 438 42.81 -14.20 26.03
C ILE A 438 44.01 -15.07 26.52
N ASP A 439 44.64 -14.71 27.63
CA ASP A 439 45.75 -15.48 28.17
C ASP A 439 45.34 -16.91 28.58
N GLU A 440 44.14 -17.08 29.15
CA GLU A 440 43.58 -18.40 29.42
C GLU A 440 43.35 -19.19 28.13
N LEU A 441 42.73 -18.55 27.07
CA LEU A 441 42.49 -19.20 25.80
C LEU A 441 43.75 -19.67 25.10
N ILE A 442 44.81 -18.87 25.14
CA ILE A 442 46.11 -19.19 24.55
C ILE A 442 46.72 -20.39 25.30
N ASN A 443 46.64 -20.41 26.64
CA ASN A 443 47.17 -21.52 27.45
C ASN A 443 46.40 -22.82 27.25
N GLU A 444 45.11 -22.78 26.97
CA GLU A 444 44.28 -23.97 26.74
C GLU A 444 44.44 -24.54 25.33
N HIS A 445 44.94 -23.77 24.37
CA HIS A 445 45.02 -24.16 22.96
C HIS A 445 46.46 -24.06 22.39
N PRO A 446 47.46 -24.67 23.00
CA PRO A 446 48.88 -24.52 22.61
C PRO A 446 49.18 -25.00 21.19
N ASN A 447 48.46 -26.03 20.72
CA ASN A 447 48.66 -26.58 19.38
C ASN A 447 48.18 -25.60 18.30
N GLU A 448 47.04 -24.96 18.53
CA GLU A 448 46.44 -23.95 17.63
C GLU A 448 47.30 -22.68 17.60
N VAL A 449 47.86 -22.26 18.76
CA VAL A 449 48.83 -21.16 18.85
C VAL A 449 50.07 -21.45 18.02
N GLN A 450 50.65 -22.65 18.17
CA GLN A 450 51.85 -23.03 17.40
C GLN A 450 51.53 -23.10 15.89
N ALA A 451 50.34 -23.62 15.52
CA ALA A 451 49.91 -23.65 14.15
C ALA A 451 49.68 -22.25 13.56
N PHE A 452 49.17 -21.30 14.35
CA PHE A 452 49.05 -19.89 13.97
C PHE A 452 50.44 -19.27 13.73
N LYS A 453 51.37 -19.43 14.64
CA LYS A 453 52.79 -18.98 14.52
C LYS A 453 53.47 -19.58 13.28
N ASN A 454 53.10 -20.80 12.86
CA ASN A 454 53.56 -21.45 11.63
C ASN A 454 52.82 -21.00 10.35
N GLY A 455 52.07 -19.89 10.38
CA GLY A 455 51.47 -19.24 9.22
C GLY A 455 49.99 -19.61 8.94
N LYS A 456 49.31 -20.38 9.81
CA LYS A 456 47.87 -20.68 9.65
C LYS A 456 46.99 -19.55 10.16
N ASN A 457 47.03 -18.37 9.50
CA ASN A 457 46.33 -17.14 9.91
C ASN A 457 44.82 -17.30 10.09
N LYS A 458 44.18 -18.31 9.46
CA LYS A 458 42.75 -18.61 9.64
C LYS A 458 42.38 -18.99 11.06
N LEU A 459 43.35 -19.41 11.91
CA LEU A 459 43.12 -19.73 13.30
C LEU A 459 42.81 -18.50 14.18
N LEU A 460 43.12 -17.28 13.72
CA LEU A 460 42.65 -16.08 14.40
C LEU A 460 41.11 -16.08 14.57
N GLY A 461 40.39 -16.49 13.52
CA GLY A 461 38.90 -16.61 13.59
C GLY A 461 38.45 -17.65 14.65
N PHE A 462 39.19 -18.71 14.86
CA PHE A 462 38.93 -19.68 15.94
C PHE A 462 39.06 -19.02 17.32
N PHE A 463 40.18 -18.33 17.60
CA PHE A 463 40.38 -17.64 18.89
C PHE A 463 39.36 -16.54 19.12
N VAL A 464 39.03 -15.74 18.10
CA VAL A 464 37.94 -14.75 18.19
C VAL A 464 36.62 -15.42 18.54
N GLY A 465 36.31 -16.55 17.88
CA GLY A 465 35.08 -17.31 18.16
C GLY A 465 35.01 -17.82 19.60
N GLN A 466 36.13 -18.35 20.14
CA GLN A 466 36.20 -18.81 21.50
C GLN A 466 36.10 -17.65 22.53
N LEU A 467 36.77 -16.54 22.26
CA LEU A 467 36.66 -15.33 23.09
C LEU A 467 35.23 -14.79 23.13
N MET A 468 34.58 -14.70 21.94
CA MET A 468 33.19 -14.27 21.86
C MET A 468 32.24 -15.23 22.59
N LYS A 469 32.52 -16.55 22.55
CA LYS A 469 31.71 -17.53 23.29
C LYS A 469 31.86 -17.35 24.81
N ARG A 470 33.07 -17.15 25.32
CA ARG A 470 33.35 -16.93 26.78
C ARG A 470 32.77 -15.62 27.28
N THR A 471 32.89 -14.58 26.51
CA THR A 471 32.34 -13.27 26.85
C THR A 471 30.83 -13.14 26.54
N LYS A 472 30.20 -14.24 26.10
CA LYS A 472 28.76 -14.26 25.68
C LYS A 472 28.44 -13.16 24.63
N GLY A 473 29.39 -12.90 23.74
CA GLY A 473 29.24 -11.89 22.68
C GLY A 473 29.44 -10.44 23.15
N LYS A 474 29.96 -10.22 24.38
CA LYS A 474 30.16 -8.88 24.96
C LYS A 474 31.52 -8.26 24.64
N ALA A 475 32.55 -9.02 24.24
CA ALA A 475 33.83 -8.44 23.86
C ALA A 475 33.67 -7.59 22.57
N ASP A 476 34.28 -6.40 22.52
CA ASP A 476 34.36 -5.61 21.30
C ASP A 476 35.16 -6.39 20.24
N PRO A 477 34.59 -6.72 19.08
CA PRO A 477 35.25 -7.54 18.08
C PRO A 477 36.55 -6.91 17.52
N LYS A 478 36.62 -5.57 17.42
CA LYS A 478 37.80 -4.86 16.94
C LYS A 478 38.94 -4.94 17.96
N LEU A 479 38.60 -4.68 19.22
CA LEU A 479 39.55 -4.79 20.33
C LEU A 479 39.99 -6.23 20.52
N ALA A 480 39.08 -7.18 20.48
CA ALA A 480 39.34 -8.62 20.54
C ALA A 480 40.34 -9.09 19.48
N ASN A 481 40.09 -8.72 18.22
CA ASN A 481 41.01 -9.03 17.10
C ASN A 481 42.39 -8.42 17.33
N LYS A 482 42.47 -7.15 17.74
CA LYS A 482 43.73 -6.46 17.99
C LYS A 482 44.54 -7.15 19.11
N LEU A 483 43.94 -7.38 20.27
CA LEU A 483 44.60 -7.99 21.42
C LEU A 483 45.02 -9.44 21.15
N LEU A 484 44.18 -10.21 20.44
CA LEU A 484 44.50 -11.59 20.02
C LEU A 484 45.69 -11.60 19.04
N MET A 485 45.73 -10.69 18.06
CA MET A 485 46.85 -10.57 17.14
C MET A 485 48.15 -10.21 17.85
N GLU A 486 48.10 -9.26 18.79
CA GLU A 486 49.26 -8.86 19.60
C GLU A 486 49.79 -10.05 20.46
N LYS A 487 48.89 -10.78 21.11
CA LYS A 487 49.27 -11.93 22.01
C LYS A 487 49.67 -13.19 21.24
N LEU A 488 49.10 -13.47 20.10
CA LEU A 488 49.45 -14.64 19.27
C LEU A 488 50.79 -14.47 18.56
N ASN A 489 51.21 -13.21 18.28
CA ASN A 489 52.50 -12.90 17.65
C ASN A 489 53.64 -12.70 18.68
N SER A 490 53.34 -12.48 19.92
CA SER A 490 54.29 -12.50 21.01
C SER A 490 54.64 -13.94 21.44
#